data_847514fdc234515723b95bec9e91d291
#
_entry.id   847514fdc234515723b95bec9e91d291
#
_cell.length_a   1.000
_cell.length_b   1.000
_cell.length_c   1.000
_cell.angle_alpha   90.00
_cell.angle_beta   90.00
_cell.angle_gamma   90.00
#
_symmetry.space_group_name_H-M   'P 1'
#
loop_
_entity.id
_entity.type
_entity.pdbx_description
1 polymer ?
#
loop_
_entity_poly.entity_id
_entity_poly.type
_entity_poly.pdbx_seq_one_letter_code
_entity_poly.pdbx_strand_id
1 'polypeptide(L)'
;FVFLLKNTAENVLPKQHIPSPGKMLMRILRETEAGCLKSVYPDLNILLDDLAVAYKKLLEGLYEAGCRYVQFEGVKSMLTDEAARLNNRVLRERPEGLFVAFHAATDMLIRLHGADAYFLNYDCGICDRSRLLWFVHEREAVFGFVLSYYPDEEELDELQAKMEEVLNYIPMKHLTLCLPDADNLLNPSEEDEVKQWKTVRLAKDMANRIFSV
;
A
#
# COMPACT_ATOMS: atom_id res chain seq x y z
N PHE A 1 8.35 6.19 14.93
CA PHE A 1 6.94 6.64 14.81
C PHE A 1 6.59 7.72 15.83
N VAL A 2 7.03 7.63 17.07
CA VAL A 2 6.76 8.61 18.13
C VAL A 2 7.10 10.06 17.72
N PHE A 3 8.22 10.26 17.01
CA PHE A 3 8.59 11.59 16.46
C PHE A 3 7.53 12.08 15.46
N LEU A 4 7.12 11.23 14.54
CA LEU A 4 6.10 11.55 13.53
C LEU A 4 4.78 11.95 14.22
N LEU A 5 4.34 11.14 15.18
CA LEU A 5 3.10 11.40 15.93
C LEU A 5 3.11 12.75 16.65
N LYS A 6 4.24 13.12 17.27
CA LYS A 6 4.40 14.40 18.00
C LYS A 6 4.42 15.63 17.09
N ASN A 7 4.77 15.45 15.81
CA ASN A 7 4.92 16.54 14.84
C ASN A 7 3.81 16.55 13.78
N THR A 8 2.77 15.73 13.96
CA THR A 8 1.61 15.68 13.07
C THR A 8 0.48 16.53 13.64
N ALA A 9 -0.20 17.32 12.78
CA ALA A 9 -1.34 18.13 13.18
C ALA A 9 -2.52 17.25 13.65
N GLU A 10 -3.38 17.76 14.52
CA GLU A 10 -4.46 17.00 15.15
C GLU A 10 -5.47 16.40 14.17
N ASN A 11 -5.66 17.06 13.01
CA ASN A 11 -6.57 16.62 11.96
C ASN A 11 -5.91 15.69 10.93
N VAL A 12 -4.67 15.24 11.17
CA VAL A 12 -3.91 14.37 10.26
C VAL A 12 -3.60 13.06 10.95
N LEU A 13 -3.93 11.94 10.32
CA LEU A 13 -3.59 10.61 10.81
C LEU A 13 -2.19 10.21 10.28
N PRO A 14 -1.18 10.10 11.14
CA PRO A 14 0.15 9.69 10.71
C PRO A 14 0.15 8.21 10.29
N LYS A 15 0.76 7.93 9.15
CA LYS A 15 0.84 6.60 8.54
C LYS A 15 2.29 6.12 8.54
N GLN A 16 2.51 4.85 8.92
CA GLN A 16 3.81 4.19 8.78
C GLN A 16 3.82 3.33 7.52
N HIS A 17 4.77 3.60 6.63
CA HIS A 17 5.02 2.80 5.44
C HIS A 17 6.16 1.81 5.70
N ILE A 18 5.95 0.53 5.40
CA ILE A 18 6.94 -0.54 5.57
C ILE A 18 6.82 -1.59 4.44
N PRO A 19 7.92 -2.28 4.09
CA PRO A 19 7.83 -3.42 3.17
C PRO A 19 6.85 -4.46 3.68
N SER A 20 6.08 -5.09 2.80
CA SER A 20 5.22 -6.22 3.20
C SER A 20 6.05 -7.44 3.61
N PRO A 21 5.48 -8.32 4.46
CA PRO A 21 6.14 -9.59 4.82
C PRO A 21 6.56 -10.40 3.60
N GLY A 22 5.68 -10.51 2.60
CA GLY A 22 5.97 -11.20 1.34
C GLY A 22 7.07 -10.53 0.52
N LYS A 23 7.12 -9.19 0.47
CA LYS A 23 8.22 -8.45 -0.18
C LYS A 23 9.55 -8.73 0.51
N MET A 24 9.56 -8.76 1.85
CA MET A 24 10.75 -9.07 2.62
C MET A 24 11.22 -10.50 2.39
N LEU A 25 10.31 -11.47 2.39
CA LEU A 25 10.63 -12.87 2.05
C LEU A 25 11.29 -12.97 0.68
N MET A 26 10.67 -12.39 -0.35
CA MET A 26 11.21 -12.43 -1.71
C MET A 26 12.56 -11.75 -1.82
N ARG A 27 12.77 -10.67 -1.07
CA ARG A 27 14.07 -10.00 -0.99
C ARG A 27 15.14 -10.89 -0.37
N ILE A 28 14.86 -11.55 0.76
CA ILE A 28 15.77 -12.49 1.42
C ILE A 28 16.14 -13.63 0.47
N LEU A 29 15.15 -14.26 -0.18
CA LEU A 29 15.38 -15.37 -1.11
C LEU A 29 16.21 -14.96 -2.34
N ARG A 30 16.12 -13.72 -2.79
CA ARG A 30 16.86 -13.21 -3.95
C ARG A 30 18.27 -12.74 -3.61
N GLU A 31 18.42 -12.04 -2.48
CA GLU A 31 19.65 -11.33 -2.13
C GLU A 31 20.59 -12.13 -1.25
N THR A 32 20.11 -13.25 -0.66
CA THR A 32 20.94 -14.12 0.18
C THR A 32 21.45 -15.31 -0.63
N GLU A 33 22.74 -15.59 -0.53
CA GLU A 33 23.31 -16.78 -1.16
C GLU A 33 22.63 -18.05 -0.64
N ALA A 34 22.22 -18.92 -1.56
CA ALA A 34 21.43 -20.11 -1.24
C ALA A 34 22.10 -21.06 -0.22
N GLY A 35 23.43 -21.16 -0.23
CA GLY A 35 24.18 -21.92 0.73
C GLY A 35 24.10 -21.34 2.15
N CYS A 36 24.26 -20.02 2.26
CA CYS A 36 24.14 -19.30 3.54
C CYS A 36 22.72 -19.39 4.08
N LEU A 37 21.73 -19.20 3.23
CA LEU A 37 20.33 -19.28 3.66
C LEU A 37 19.98 -20.67 4.20
N LYS A 38 20.37 -21.74 3.49
CA LYS A 38 20.11 -23.14 3.90
C LYS A 38 20.83 -23.54 5.18
N SER A 39 21.97 -22.93 5.50
CA SER A 39 22.68 -23.22 6.75
C SER A 39 21.93 -22.68 7.97
N VAL A 40 21.17 -21.60 7.83
CA VAL A 40 20.38 -21.01 8.91
C VAL A 40 18.94 -21.52 8.87
N TYR A 41 18.38 -21.61 7.67
CA TYR A 41 16.99 -22.03 7.42
C TYR A 41 16.98 -23.26 6.50
N PRO A 42 17.16 -24.47 7.05
CA PRO A 42 17.14 -25.72 6.27
C PRO A 42 15.75 -26.01 5.67
N ASP A 43 14.69 -25.48 6.29
CA ASP A 43 13.30 -25.52 5.82
C ASP A 43 12.76 -24.10 5.68
N LEU A 44 12.16 -23.82 4.52
CA LEU A 44 11.53 -22.53 4.22
C LEU A 44 10.42 -22.17 5.24
N ASN A 45 9.71 -23.16 5.78
CA ASN A 45 8.66 -22.92 6.76
C ASN A 45 9.21 -22.30 8.06
N ILE A 46 10.45 -22.63 8.46
CA ILE A 46 11.09 -21.99 9.62
C ILE A 46 11.31 -20.50 9.37
N LEU A 47 11.80 -20.15 8.17
CA LEU A 47 11.94 -18.73 7.78
C LEU A 47 10.59 -17.99 7.75
N LEU A 48 9.55 -18.65 7.24
CA LEU A 48 8.20 -18.07 7.22
C LEU A 48 7.66 -17.83 8.63
N ASP A 49 7.89 -18.75 9.55
CA ASP A 49 7.47 -18.63 10.95
C ASP A 49 8.22 -17.50 11.65
N ASP A 50 9.54 -17.41 11.48
CA ASP A 50 10.37 -16.35 12.07
C ASP A 50 9.97 -14.97 11.51
N LEU A 51 9.73 -14.86 10.21
CA LEU A 51 9.24 -13.62 9.61
C LEU A 51 7.86 -13.23 10.13
N ALA A 52 6.94 -14.18 10.27
CA ALA A 52 5.61 -13.90 10.82
C ALA A 52 5.72 -13.36 12.25
N VAL A 53 6.53 -13.99 13.10
CA VAL A 53 6.79 -13.55 14.47
C VAL A 53 7.44 -12.17 14.52
N ALA A 54 8.43 -11.90 13.66
CA ALA A 54 9.09 -10.60 13.58
C ALA A 54 8.12 -9.50 13.18
N TYR A 55 7.28 -9.72 12.18
CA TYR A 55 6.27 -8.75 11.74
C TYR A 55 5.17 -8.53 12.79
N LYS A 56 4.74 -9.58 13.47
CA LYS A 56 3.80 -9.45 14.59
C LYS A 56 4.36 -8.51 15.65
N LYS A 57 5.59 -8.74 16.12
CA LYS A 57 6.26 -7.87 17.09
C LYS A 57 6.43 -6.43 16.59
N LEU A 58 6.75 -6.25 15.29
CA LEU A 58 6.87 -4.93 14.67
C LEU A 58 5.53 -4.19 14.70
N LEU A 59 4.43 -4.85 14.34
CA LEU A 59 3.09 -4.25 14.34
C LEU A 59 2.61 -3.95 15.76
N GLU A 60 2.85 -4.83 16.72
CA GLU A 60 2.57 -4.63 18.14
C GLU A 60 3.34 -3.40 18.67
N GLY A 61 4.64 -3.31 18.42
CA GLY A 61 5.46 -2.18 18.84
C GLY A 61 5.06 -0.85 18.19
N LEU A 62 4.66 -0.87 16.89
CA LEU A 62 4.11 0.32 16.23
C LEU A 62 2.78 0.74 16.87
N TYR A 63 1.90 -0.21 17.16
CA TYR A 63 0.62 0.03 17.79
C TYR A 63 0.77 0.62 19.22
N GLU A 64 1.66 0.05 20.03
CA GLU A 64 2.02 0.56 21.36
C GLU A 64 2.62 1.96 21.29
N ALA A 65 3.38 2.27 20.24
CA ALA A 65 3.90 3.61 19.97
C ALA A 65 2.85 4.61 19.46
N GLY A 66 1.57 4.21 19.40
CA GLY A 66 0.46 5.07 18.97
C GLY A 66 0.13 5.01 17.48
N CYS A 67 0.80 4.15 16.69
CA CYS A 67 0.45 3.96 15.28
C CYS A 67 -0.93 3.30 15.16
N ARG A 68 -1.77 3.86 14.30
CA ARG A 68 -3.11 3.31 13.98
C ARG A 68 -3.28 3.02 12.49
N TYR A 69 -2.28 3.38 11.67
CA TYR A 69 -2.32 3.19 10.24
C TYR A 69 -0.95 2.73 9.72
N VAL A 70 -0.90 1.52 9.17
CA VAL A 70 0.26 0.95 8.50
C VAL A 70 -0.06 0.73 7.03
N GLN A 71 0.85 1.11 6.15
CA GLN A 71 0.80 0.75 4.74
C GLN A 71 1.90 -0.25 4.43
N PHE A 72 1.52 -1.41 3.94
CA PHE A 72 2.43 -2.39 3.39
C PHE A 72 2.72 -2.08 1.92
N GLU A 73 4.00 -1.97 1.61
CA GLU A 73 4.47 -1.94 0.24
C GLU A 73 4.56 -3.37 -0.29
N GLY A 74 3.79 -3.68 -1.33
CA GLY A 74 3.82 -4.97 -2.02
C GLY A 74 4.99 -5.12 -2.98
N VAL A 75 5.08 -6.25 -3.66
CA VAL A 75 6.03 -6.47 -4.77
C VAL A 75 5.40 -6.01 -6.08
N LYS A 76 6.24 -5.48 -6.99
CA LYS A 76 5.81 -5.09 -8.34
C LYS A 76 5.69 -6.29 -9.31
N SER A 77 6.12 -7.48 -8.88
CA SER A 77 6.13 -8.73 -9.64
C SER A 77 5.19 -9.77 -9.04
N MET A 78 4.99 -10.88 -9.75
CA MET A 78 4.15 -11.98 -9.29
C MET A 78 4.51 -12.45 -7.88
N LEU A 79 3.53 -12.50 -7.00
CA LEU A 79 3.68 -12.97 -5.63
C LEU A 79 3.70 -14.50 -5.61
N THR A 80 4.69 -15.09 -4.93
CA THR A 80 4.68 -16.54 -4.70
C THR A 80 3.58 -16.93 -3.70
N ASP A 81 3.18 -18.20 -3.70
CA ASP A 81 2.14 -18.71 -2.78
C ASP A 81 2.60 -18.59 -1.32
N GLU A 82 3.88 -18.77 -1.06
CA GLU A 82 4.48 -18.61 0.26
C GLU A 82 4.40 -17.16 0.74
N ALA A 83 4.75 -16.22 -0.13
CA ALA A 83 4.70 -14.80 0.21
C ALA A 83 3.25 -14.32 0.43
N ALA A 84 2.27 -14.83 -0.34
CA ALA A 84 0.86 -14.56 -0.12
C ALA A 84 0.37 -15.12 1.22
N ARG A 85 0.72 -16.38 1.53
CA ARG A 85 0.38 -17.02 2.82
C ARG A 85 0.95 -16.25 4.01
N LEU A 86 2.21 -15.79 3.90
CA LEU A 86 2.87 -15.01 4.93
C LEU A 86 2.17 -13.67 5.15
N ASN A 87 1.85 -12.93 4.07
CA ASN A 87 1.11 -11.68 4.16
C ASN A 87 -0.24 -11.89 4.86
N ASN A 88 -1.00 -12.91 4.44
CA ASN A 88 -2.32 -13.20 4.99
C ASN A 88 -2.26 -13.63 6.47
N ARG A 89 -1.20 -14.34 6.88
CA ARG A 89 -0.98 -14.69 8.28
C ARG A 89 -0.74 -13.45 9.13
N VAL A 90 0.18 -12.59 8.73
CA VAL A 90 0.49 -11.35 9.45
C VAL A 90 -0.71 -10.42 9.54
N LEU A 91 -1.50 -10.30 8.45
CA LEU A 91 -2.73 -9.51 8.45
C LEU A 91 -3.76 -10.02 9.46
N ARG A 92 -3.90 -11.33 9.62
CA ARG A 92 -4.82 -11.92 10.61
C ARG A 92 -4.35 -11.77 12.05
N GLU A 93 -3.03 -11.77 12.27
CA GLU A 93 -2.42 -11.71 13.60
C GLU A 93 -2.10 -10.28 14.07
N ARG A 94 -2.46 -9.26 13.26
CA ARG A 94 -2.23 -7.86 13.61
C ARG A 94 -3.03 -7.41 14.84
N PRO A 95 -2.57 -6.38 15.56
CA PRO A 95 -3.35 -5.78 16.66
C PRO A 95 -4.73 -5.33 16.19
N GLU A 96 -5.74 -5.59 17.01
CA GLU A 96 -7.10 -5.09 16.78
C GLU A 96 -7.11 -3.55 16.76
N GLY A 97 -7.84 -2.95 15.81
CA GLY A 97 -7.89 -1.51 15.61
C GLY A 97 -6.68 -0.92 14.86
N LEU A 98 -5.72 -1.75 14.42
CA LEU A 98 -4.67 -1.31 13.49
C LEU A 98 -5.19 -1.40 12.07
N PHE A 99 -5.40 -0.24 11.43
CA PHE A 99 -5.75 -0.16 10.01
C PHE A 99 -4.54 -0.50 9.14
N VAL A 100 -4.69 -1.45 8.22
CA VAL A 100 -3.62 -1.87 7.33
C VAL A 100 -4.04 -1.73 5.87
N ALA A 101 -3.35 -0.83 5.16
CA ALA A 101 -3.44 -0.72 3.72
C ALA A 101 -2.37 -1.56 3.03
N PHE A 102 -2.68 -2.04 1.83
CA PHE A 102 -1.75 -2.78 1.00
C PHE A 102 -1.61 -2.11 -0.37
N HIS A 103 -0.41 -1.63 -0.68
CA HIS A 103 -0.08 -1.17 -2.03
C HIS A 103 0.46 -2.34 -2.83
N ALA A 104 -0.26 -2.78 -3.84
CA ALA A 104 0.04 -4.00 -4.57
C ALA A 104 -0.26 -3.89 -6.07
N ALA A 105 0.39 -4.73 -6.86
CA ALA A 105 -0.04 -4.96 -8.23
C ALA A 105 -1.39 -5.71 -8.26
N THR A 106 -2.17 -5.49 -9.29
CA THR A 106 -3.57 -5.92 -9.41
C THR A 106 -3.76 -7.43 -9.33
N ASP A 107 -2.85 -8.21 -9.91
CA ASP A 107 -2.87 -9.67 -9.92
C ASP A 107 -2.61 -10.30 -8.53
N MET A 108 -2.02 -9.52 -7.63
CA MET A 108 -1.76 -9.93 -6.26
C MET A 108 -2.99 -9.86 -5.34
N LEU A 109 -3.97 -9.01 -5.69
CA LEU A 109 -5.12 -8.74 -4.83
C LEU A 109 -5.98 -9.96 -4.57
N ILE A 110 -6.16 -10.82 -5.57
CA ILE A 110 -6.97 -12.03 -5.45
C ILE A 110 -6.45 -12.95 -4.34
N ARG A 111 -5.14 -12.90 -4.07
CA ARG A 111 -4.46 -13.73 -3.07
C ARG A 111 -4.32 -13.09 -1.69
N LEU A 112 -4.60 -11.79 -1.57
CA LEU A 112 -4.49 -11.05 -0.32
C LEU A 112 -5.86 -10.96 0.37
N HIS A 113 -5.90 -11.33 1.65
CA HIS A 113 -7.12 -11.32 2.46
C HIS A 113 -6.89 -10.57 3.76
N GLY A 114 -7.86 -9.74 4.15
CA GLY A 114 -7.88 -9.09 5.45
C GLY A 114 -7.13 -7.77 5.56
N ALA A 115 -6.73 -7.15 4.46
CA ALA A 115 -6.34 -5.74 4.48
C ALA A 115 -7.59 -4.85 4.50
N ASP A 116 -7.49 -3.68 5.15
CA ASP A 116 -8.58 -2.73 5.27
C ASP A 116 -8.65 -1.80 4.05
N ALA A 117 -7.52 -1.64 3.34
CA ALA A 117 -7.44 -0.87 2.09
C ALA A 117 -6.51 -1.51 1.07
N TYR A 118 -6.82 -1.31 -0.20
CA TYR A 118 -5.99 -1.72 -1.33
C TYR A 118 -5.68 -0.51 -2.21
N PHE A 119 -4.39 -0.18 -2.32
CA PHE A 119 -3.89 0.92 -3.14
C PHE A 119 -3.36 0.38 -4.46
N LEU A 120 -3.95 0.83 -5.55
CA LEU A 120 -3.80 0.25 -6.87
C LEU A 120 -3.56 1.31 -7.92
N ASN A 121 -2.62 1.04 -8.83
CA ASN A 121 -2.45 1.84 -10.03
C ASN A 121 -3.62 1.54 -10.98
N TYR A 122 -4.52 2.50 -11.13
CA TYR A 122 -5.73 2.35 -11.95
C TYR A 122 -5.43 2.13 -13.43
N ASP A 123 -4.34 2.71 -13.93
CA ASP A 123 -3.94 2.67 -15.35
C ASP A 123 -3.03 1.49 -15.72
N CYS A 124 -2.84 0.52 -14.83
CA CYS A 124 -1.95 -0.61 -15.12
C CYS A 124 -2.52 -1.61 -16.12
N GLY A 125 -3.02 -1.23 -17.23
CA GLY A 125 -3.38 -1.96 -18.48
C GLY A 125 -3.57 -3.49 -18.53
N ILE A 126 -3.29 -4.19 -17.43
CA ILE A 126 -3.17 -5.65 -17.33
C ILE A 126 -4.45 -6.29 -16.76
N CYS A 127 -5.38 -5.51 -16.20
CA CYS A 127 -6.56 -6.02 -15.52
C CYS A 127 -7.86 -5.46 -16.05
N ASP A 128 -8.88 -6.31 -16.07
CA ASP A 128 -10.27 -5.88 -16.18
C ASP A 128 -10.63 -5.03 -14.96
N ARG A 129 -10.73 -3.70 -15.17
CA ARG A 129 -11.01 -2.70 -14.13
C ARG A 129 -12.28 -3.03 -13.35
N SER A 130 -13.30 -3.50 -14.03
CA SER A 130 -14.57 -3.86 -13.42
C SER A 130 -14.43 -4.99 -12.39
N ARG A 131 -13.62 -6.00 -12.69
CA ARG A 131 -13.34 -7.11 -11.76
C ARG A 131 -12.57 -6.63 -10.53
N LEU A 132 -11.63 -5.71 -10.72
CA LEU A 132 -10.86 -5.13 -9.65
C LEU A 132 -11.73 -4.34 -8.68
N LEU A 133 -12.55 -3.45 -9.21
CA LEU A 133 -13.45 -2.63 -8.42
C LEU A 133 -14.49 -3.48 -7.70
N TRP A 134 -15.04 -4.50 -8.39
CA TRP A 134 -15.95 -5.47 -7.78
C TRP A 134 -15.30 -6.23 -6.62
N PHE A 135 -14.05 -6.67 -6.76
CA PHE A 135 -13.30 -7.35 -5.73
C PHE A 135 -13.11 -6.51 -4.46
N VAL A 136 -12.81 -5.21 -4.61
CA VAL A 136 -12.67 -4.29 -3.47
C VAL A 136 -14.03 -4.02 -2.83
N HIS A 137 -15.08 -3.86 -3.64
CA HIS A 137 -16.45 -3.66 -3.18
C HIS A 137 -16.94 -4.82 -2.32
N GLU A 138 -16.80 -6.06 -2.79
CA GLU A 138 -17.22 -7.29 -2.08
C GLU A 138 -16.51 -7.48 -0.74
N ARG A 139 -15.34 -6.85 -0.56
CA ARG A 139 -14.58 -6.91 0.70
C ARG A 139 -14.87 -5.75 1.64
N GLU A 140 -15.73 -4.84 1.25
CA GLU A 140 -15.99 -3.59 2.00
C GLU A 140 -14.72 -2.81 2.35
N ALA A 141 -13.64 -3.05 1.59
CA ALA A 141 -12.35 -2.43 1.80
C ALA A 141 -12.29 -1.04 1.17
N VAL A 142 -11.36 -0.22 1.66
CA VAL A 142 -11.07 1.08 1.06
C VAL A 142 -10.28 0.89 -0.24
N PHE A 143 -10.73 1.52 -1.30
CA PHE A 143 -10.02 1.60 -2.57
C PHE A 143 -9.12 2.83 -2.58
N GLY A 144 -7.81 2.62 -2.72
CA GLY A 144 -6.84 3.68 -2.91
C GLY A 144 -6.56 3.89 -4.39
N PHE A 145 -7.09 4.98 -4.95
CA PHE A 145 -6.78 5.39 -6.30
C PHE A 145 -5.36 6.00 -6.32
N VAL A 146 -4.40 5.28 -6.87
CA VAL A 146 -3.01 5.72 -6.94
C VAL A 146 -2.79 6.43 -8.27
N LEU A 147 -2.28 7.67 -8.19
CA LEU A 147 -1.82 8.41 -9.35
C LEU A 147 -0.56 7.73 -9.90
N SER A 148 -0.58 7.30 -11.14
CA SER A 148 0.52 6.53 -11.75
C SER A 148 1.72 7.39 -12.14
N TYR A 149 1.54 8.70 -12.28
CA TYR A 149 2.57 9.70 -12.58
C TYR A 149 2.10 11.08 -12.10
N TYR A 150 2.96 12.08 -12.23
CA TYR A 150 2.62 13.46 -11.89
C TYR A 150 1.75 14.05 -13.02
N PRO A 151 0.41 14.12 -12.85
CA PRO A 151 -0.46 14.62 -13.90
C PRO A 151 -0.19 16.12 -14.11
N ASP A 152 -0.19 16.53 -15.36
CA ASP A 152 -0.25 17.95 -15.71
C ASP A 152 -1.68 18.49 -15.56
N GLU A 153 -1.85 19.82 -15.54
CA GLU A 153 -3.17 20.43 -15.32
C GLU A 153 -4.22 20.02 -16.40
N GLU A 154 -3.75 19.69 -17.60
CA GLU A 154 -4.58 19.24 -18.72
C GLU A 154 -5.17 17.84 -18.53
N GLU A 155 -4.60 17.02 -17.62
CA GLU A 155 -5.04 15.64 -17.35
C GLU A 155 -6.08 15.56 -16.21
N LEU A 156 -6.40 16.67 -15.57
CA LEU A 156 -7.34 16.73 -14.46
C LEU A 156 -8.74 16.22 -14.82
N ASP A 157 -9.23 16.58 -15.98
CA ASP A 157 -10.58 16.20 -16.42
C ASP A 157 -10.62 14.67 -16.74
N GLU A 158 -9.55 14.13 -17.31
CA GLU A 158 -9.42 12.69 -17.54
C GLU A 158 -9.34 11.92 -16.22
N LEU A 159 -8.56 12.42 -15.26
CA LEU A 159 -8.44 11.84 -13.93
C LEU A 159 -9.77 11.90 -13.18
N GLN A 160 -10.50 13.00 -13.28
CA GLN A 160 -11.84 13.14 -12.71
C GLN A 160 -12.79 12.09 -13.31
N ALA A 161 -12.81 11.94 -14.64
CA ALA A 161 -13.66 10.95 -15.31
C ALA A 161 -13.36 9.52 -14.84
N LYS A 162 -12.07 9.19 -14.64
CA LYS A 162 -11.65 7.89 -14.10
C LYS A 162 -12.13 7.69 -12.65
N MET A 163 -12.07 8.71 -11.82
CA MET A 163 -12.58 8.63 -10.45
C MET A 163 -14.10 8.52 -10.41
N GLU A 164 -14.82 9.21 -11.29
CA GLU A 164 -16.27 9.08 -11.44
C GLU A 164 -16.66 7.66 -11.89
N GLU A 165 -15.87 7.03 -12.78
CA GLU A 165 -16.03 5.62 -13.13
C GLU A 165 -15.89 4.71 -11.90
N VAL A 166 -14.90 4.94 -11.05
CA VAL A 166 -14.71 4.19 -9.79
C VAL A 166 -15.90 4.34 -8.86
N LEU A 167 -16.47 5.53 -8.75
CA LEU A 167 -17.64 5.81 -7.90
C LEU A 167 -18.91 5.06 -8.31
N ASN A 168 -19.00 4.55 -9.55
CA ASN A 168 -20.08 3.66 -9.95
C ASN A 168 -20.02 2.28 -9.25
N TYR A 169 -18.88 1.89 -8.71
CA TYR A 169 -18.65 0.60 -8.07
C TYR A 169 -18.30 0.72 -6.58
N ILE A 170 -17.54 1.74 -6.21
CA ILE A 170 -17.02 1.95 -4.87
C ILE A 170 -17.72 3.14 -4.22
N PRO A 171 -18.42 2.97 -3.10
CA PRO A 171 -18.99 4.10 -2.37
C PRO A 171 -17.93 5.12 -1.98
N MET A 172 -18.24 6.42 -2.07
CA MET A 172 -17.29 7.50 -1.77
C MET A 172 -16.59 7.36 -0.42
N LYS A 173 -17.28 6.88 0.61
CA LYS A 173 -16.71 6.62 1.94
C LYS A 173 -15.60 5.54 1.95
N HIS A 174 -15.53 4.73 0.90
CA HIS A 174 -14.52 3.68 0.70
C HIS A 174 -13.51 4.05 -0.39
N LEU A 175 -13.47 5.30 -0.83
CA LEU A 175 -12.50 5.79 -1.81
C LEU A 175 -11.48 6.69 -1.13
N THR A 176 -10.22 6.56 -1.47
CA THR A 176 -9.14 7.47 -1.10
C THR A 176 -8.24 7.75 -2.28
N LEU A 177 -7.64 8.94 -2.32
CA LEU A 177 -6.66 9.33 -3.31
C LEU A 177 -5.25 9.14 -2.74
N CYS A 178 -4.37 8.50 -3.50
CA CYS A 178 -2.99 8.28 -3.12
C CYS A 178 -2.02 8.92 -4.11
N LEU A 179 -0.98 9.52 -3.58
CA LEU A 179 0.15 9.96 -4.39
C LEU A 179 0.94 8.74 -4.89
N PRO A 180 1.57 8.83 -6.07
CA PRO A 180 2.47 7.79 -6.55
C PRO A 180 3.64 7.60 -5.58
N ASP A 181 4.14 6.37 -5.50
CA ASP A 181 5.36 6.11 -4.73
C ASP A 181 6.53 6.88 -5.35
N ALA A 182 7.22 7.62 -4.53
CA ALA A 182 8.42 8.32 -4.91
C ALA A 182 9.62 7.36 -4.89
N ASP A 183 9.73 6.51 -5.88
CA ASP A 183 10.76 5.47 -5.99
C ASP A 183 12.22 6.01 -6.01
N ASN A 184 12.43 7.34 -6.16
CA ASN A 184 13.74 7.95 -6.41
C ASN A 184 14.13 9.07 -5.44
N LEU A 185 13.54 9.15 -4.25
CA LEU A 185 13.71 10.30 -3.35
C LEU A 185 14.93 10.25 -2.43
N LEU A 186 15.89 9.37 -2.64
CA LEU A 186 17.10 9.40 -1.79
C LEU A 186 17.95 10.67 -1.99
N ASN A 187 17.88 11.30 -3.16
CA ASN A 187 18.48 12.62 -3.44
C ASN A 187 17.65 13.33 -4.53
N PRO A 188 16.52 13.95 -4.19
CA PRO A 188 15.70 14.66 -5.16
C PRO A 188 16.45 15.86 -5.74
N SER A 189 16.31 16.09 -7.03
CA SER A 189 16.71 17.35 -7.65
C SER A 189 15.71 18.46 -7.33
N GLU A 190 16.08 19.73 -7.52
CA GLU A 190 15.13 20.85 -7.38
C GLU A 190 13.89 20.67 -8.30
N GLU A 191 14.10 20.12 -9.49
CA GLU A 191 13.02 19.82 -10.41
C GLU A 191 12.07 18.73 -9.87
N ASP A 192 12.60 17.70 -9.19
CA ASP A 192 11.81 16.66 -8.55
C ASP A 192 10.99 17.21 -7.38
N GLU A 193 11.56 18.13 -6.60
CA GLU A 193 10.83 18.79 -5.51
C GLU A 193 9.68 19.65 -6.06
N VAL A 194 9.89 20.41 -7.12
CA VAL A 194 8.83 21.21 -7.77
C VAL A 194 7.72 20.32 -8.31
N LYS A 195 8.06 19.19 -8.96
CA LYS A 195 7.08 18.21 -9.45
C LYS A 195 6.28 17.63 -8.32
N GLN A 196 6.90 17.25 -7.19
CA GLN A 196 6.21 16.73 -6.01
C GLN A 196 5.21 17.74 -5.44
N TRP A 197 5.61 18.99 -5.28
CA TRP A 197 4.70 20.04 -4.80
C TRP A 197 3.52 20.26 -5.73
N LYS A 198 3.73 20.23 -7.04
CA LYS A 198 2.64 20.29 -8.02
C LYS A 198 1.68 19.10 -7.84
N THR A 199 2.21 17.88 -7.70
CA THR A 199 1.39 16.68 -7.51
C THR A 199 0.58 16.73 -6.22
N VAL A 200 1.16 17.22 -5.12
CA VAL A 200 0.45 17.40 -3.85
C VAL A 200 -0.69 18.41 -3.99
N ARG A 201 -0.46 19.55 -4.67
CA ARG A 201 -1.51 20.54 -4.93
C ARG A 201 -2.62 19.95 -5.78
N LEU A 202 -2.27 19.26 -6.84
CA LEU A 202 -3.21 18.61 -7.74
C LEU A 202 -4.07 17.58 -7.01
N ALA A 203 -3.45 16.72 -6.20
CA ALA A 203 -4.15 15.75 -5.38
C ALA A 203 -5.12 16.43 -4.40
N LYS A 204 -4.74 17.57 -3.82
CA LYS A 204 -5.61 18.38 -2.97
C LYS A 204 -6.78 18.97 -3.75
N ASP A 205 -6.54 19.50 -4.94
CA ASP A 205 -7.59 20.09 -5.78
C ASP A 205 -8.56 19.02 -6.27
N MET A 206 -8.07 17.85 -6.65
CA MET A 206 -8.89 16.67 -6.97
C MET A 206 -9.71 16.21 -5.77
N ALA A 207 -9.07 16.07 -4.61
CA ALA A 207 -9.78 15.69 -3.39
C ALA A 207 -10.91 16.70 -3.06
N ASN A 208 -10.65 17.99 -3.20
CA ASN A 208 -11.67 19.02 -3.03
C ASN A 208 -12.81 18.91 -4.05
N ARG A 209 -12.51 18.59 -5.32
CA ARG A 209 -13.55 18.42 -6.35
C ARG A 209 -14.46 17.21 -6.09
N ILE A 210 -13.88 16.10 -5.63
CA ILE A 210 -14.59 14.82 -5.50
C ILE A 210 -15.22 14.64 -4.12
N PHE A 211 -14.52 15.07 -3.06
CA PHE A 211 -14.96 14.89 -1.68
C PHE A 211 -15.57 16.14 -1.04
N SER A 212 -15.62 17.29 -1.77
CA SER A 212 -16.32 18.47 -1.27
C SER A 212 -17.82 18.22 -1.32
N VAL A 213 -18.38 18.06 -0.15
CA VAL A 213 -19.82 18.09 0.12
C VAL A 213 -20.20 19.52 0.49
#